data_733f549e14ee9b9d0b7102608aa45b78
#
_entry.id   733f549e14ee9b9d0b7102608aa45b78
#
_cell.length_a   1.000
_cell.length_b   1.000
_cell.length_c   1.000
_cell.angle_alpha   90.00
_cell.angle_beta   90.00
_cell.angle_gamma   90.00
#
_symmetry.space_group_name_H-M   'P 1'
#
loop_
_entity.id
_entity.type
_entity.pdbx_description
1 polymer ?
#
loop_
_entity_poly.entity_id
_entity_poly.type
_entity_poly.pdbx_seq_one_letter_code
_entity_poly.pdbx_strand_id
1 'polypeptide(L)'
;MTAPKFQVSQWFNTDKELNLEDFRGKVLVIEAFQMLCPGCIAHGIPLVQSVQRTFSPEHVAVIGLHTVFEHHDAMTPVSLAAFLHEYRITFPVGVDAASETDLPKTMKAYQMRGTPSLILIDKSGNLRAHHFGDVSDMALGAEIANLVAESPENAVKYLTASDVGSRCEA
;
A
#
# COMPACT_ATOMS: atom_id res chain seq x y z
N MET A 1 11.23 -6.82 7.71
CA MET A 1 10.71 -8.02 6.99
C MET A 1 10.46 -7.62 5.54
N THR A 2 10.96 -8.39 4.56
CA THR A 2 10.72 -8.11 3.14
C THR A 2 9.23 -8.14 2.84
N ALA A 3 8.71 -7.15 2.10
CA ALA A 3 7.32 -7.08 1.72
C ALA A 3 6.93 -8.23 0.77
N PRO A 4 5.74 -8.82 0.91
CA PRO A 4 5.22 -9.81 -0.03
C PRO A 4 5.07 -9.23 -1.44
N LYS A 5 5.21 -10.06 -2.47
CA LYS A 5 4.99 -9.64 -3.86
C LYS A 5 3.50 -9.37 -4.12
N PHE A 6 3.23 -8.40 -4.98
CA PHE A 6 1.86 -8.19 -5.50
C PHE A 6 1.46 -9.36 -6.40
N GLN A 7 0.21 -9.70 -6.36
CA GLN A 7 -0.42 -10.64 -7.28
C GLN A 7 -1.62 -9.95 -7.91
N VAL A 8 -1.36 -9.18 -8.95
CA VAL A 8 -2.30 -8.31 -9.66
C VAL A 8 -2.67 -8.95 -10.98
N SER A 9 -3.95 -8.93 -11.32
CA SER A 9 -4.48 -9.48 -12.57
C SER A 9 -4.53 -8.45 -13.70
N GLN A 10 -4.64 -7.16 -13.35
CA GLN A 10 -4.72 -6.05 -14.30
C GLN A 10 -4.24 -4.76 -13.62
N TRP A 11 -3.57 -3.91 -14.39
CA TRP A 11 -3.17 -2.57 -13.95
C TRP A 11 -3.92 -1.48 -14.72
N PHE A 12 -4.18 -0.35 -14.03
CA PHE A 12 -4.71 0.90 -14.56
C PHE A 12 -3.73 2.02 -14.30
N ASN A 13 -3.80 3.10 -15.10
CA ASN A 13 -2.95 4.29 -15.00
C ASN A 13 -1.45 3.99 -15.13
N THR A 14 -1.09 2.92 -15.84
CA THR A 14 0.29 2.56 -16.17
C THR A 14 0.29 1.67 -17.40
N ASP A 15 1.35 1.77 -18.21
CA ASP A 15 1.53 1.00 -19.44
C ASP A 15 2.25 -0.34 -19.24
N LYS A 16 2.67 -0.63 -18.00
CA LYS A 16 3.41 -1.85 -17.66
C LYS A 16 2.88 -2.51 -16.38
N GLU A 17 3.14 -3.78 -16.24
CA GLU A 17 2.99 -4.48 -14.98
C GLU A 17 4.02 -3.95 -13.98
N LEU A 18 3.57 -3.66 -12.76
CA LEU A 18 4.42 -3.17 -11.69
C LEU A 18 4.69 -4.27 -10.67
N ASN A 19 5.89 -4.27 -10.13
CA ASN A 19 6.31 -5.15 -9.05
C ASN A 19 7.13 -4.37 -8.01
N LEU A 20 7.45 -4.98 -6.87
CA LEU A 20 8.17 -4.29 -5.79
C LEU A 20 9.55 -3.76 -6.21
N GLU A 21 10.20 -4.41 -7.15
CA GLU A 21 11.54 -4.02 -7.62
C GLU A 21 11.53 -2.67 -8.37
N ASP A 22 10.39 -2.33 -9.01
CA ASP A 22 10.22 -1.04 -9.70
C ASP A 22 10.25 0.16 -8.75
N PHE A 23 10.04 -0.08 -7.46
CA PHE A 23 9.99 0.96 -6.42
C PHE A 23 11.24 1.03 -5.55
N ARG A 24 12.29 0.25 -5.86
CA ARG A 24 13.56 0.32 -5.12
C ARG A 24 14.12 1.74 -5.10
N GLY A 25 14.59 2.17 -3.94
CA GLY A 25 15.07 3.53 -3.72
C GLY A 25 13.99 4.55 -3.36
N LYS A 26 12.70 4.17 -3.42
CA LYS A 26 11.57 5.01 -3.03
C LYS A 26 10.81 4.39 -1.87
N VAL A 27 10.17 5.23 -1.08
CA VAL A 27 9.12 4.79 -0.15
C VAL A 27 7.88 4.49 -0.96
N LEU A 28 7.31 3.29 -0.82
CA LEU A 28 6.08 2.91 -1.49
C LEU A 28 4.92 2.95 -0.52
N VAL A 29 3.88 3.68 -0.88
CA VAL A 29 2.60 3.78 -0.17
C VAL A 29 1.56 3.02 -0.97
N ILE A 30 0.94 2.01 -0.36
CA ILE A 30 -0.12 1.21 -0.97
C ILE A 30 -1.41 1.47 -0.23
N GLU A 31 -2.43 1.90 -0.96
CA GLU A 31 -3.80 1.98 -0.47
C GLU A 31 -4.63 0.81 -1.00
N ALA A 32 -4.97 -0.12 -0.13
CA ALA A 32 -5.90 -1.20 -0.45
C ALA A 32 -7.33 -0.73 -0.20
N PHE A 33 -8.15 -0.78 -1.24
CA PHE A 33 -9.50 -0.21 -1.23
C PHE A 33 -10.52 -1.05 -2.01
N GLN A 34 -11.78 -0.78 -1.76
CA GLN A 34 -12.91 -1.20 -2.60
C GLN A 34 -13.72 0.04 -3.01
N MET A 35 -14.29 0.06 -4.21
CA MET A 35 -15.10 1.18 -4.71
C MET A 35 -16.32 1.48 -3.85
N LEU A 36 -16.93 0.47 -3.26
CA LEU A 36 -18.13 0.60 -2.42
C LEU A 36 -17.81 0.66 -0.91
N CYS A 37 -16.55 0.82 -0.53
CA CYS A 37 -16.13 0.97 0.86
C CYS A 37 -16.24 2.43 1.29
N PRO A 38 -17.17 2.82 2.19
CA PRO A 38 -17.35 4.21 2.60
C PRO A 38 -16.09 4.84 3.19
N GLY A 39 -15.34 4.12 4.03
CA GLY A 39 -14.09 4.60 4.61
C GLY A 39 -12.99 4.84 3.57
N CYS A 40 -12.93 4.00 2.53
CA CYS A 40 -11.99 4.20 1.43
C CYS A 40 -12.27 5.49 0.67
N ILE A 41 -13.57 5.77 0.40
CA ILE A 41 -13.98 6.96 -0.35
C ILE A 41 -13.83 8.23 0.48
N ALA A 42 -14.23 8.17 1.76
CA ALA A 42 -14.22 9.35 2.62
C ALA A 42 -12.82 9.71 3.13
N HIS A 43 -11.94 8.75 3.32
CA HIS A 43 -10.64 8.93 3.97
C HIS A 43 -9.46 8.37 3.18
N GLY A 44 -9.43 7.07 2.87
CA GLY A 44 -8.25 6.41 2.31
C GLY A 44 -7.78 7.01 0.99
N ILE A 45 -8.64 7.11 -0.02
CA ILE A 45 -8.30 7.66 -1.34
C ILE A 45 -7.90 9.14 -1.24
N PRO A 46 -8.66 10.05 -0.58
CA PRO A 46 -8.22 11.43 -0.38
C PRO A 46 -6.86 11.56 0.31
N LEU A 47 -6.59 10.72 1.31
CA LEU A 47 -5.32 10.70 2.04
C LEU A 47 -4.15 10.39 1.12
N VAL A 48 -4.22 9.30 0.33
CA VAL A 48 -3.11 8.94 -0.57
C VAL A 48 -2.98 9.87 -1.78
N GLN A 49 -4.07 10.50 -2.22
CA GLN A 49 -4.00 11.62 -3.18
C GLN A 49 -3.27 12.82 -2.58
N SER A 50 -3.44 13.09 -1.27
CA SER A 50 -2.67 14.12 -0.57
C SER A 50 -1.20 13.75 -0.47
N VAL A 51 -0.87 12.50 -0.17
CA VAL A 51 0.52 11.99 -0.21
C VAL A 51 1.14 12.21 -1.58
N GLN A 52 0.45 11.82 -2.67
CA GLN A 52 0.93 11.99 -4.04
C GLN A 52 1.23 13.46 -4.39
N ARG A 53 0.44 14.39 -3.89
CA ARG A 53 0.66 15.84 -4.12
C ARG A 53 1.76 16.43 -3.25
N THR A 54 1.98 15.87 -2.06
CA THR A 54 2.89 16.42 -1.06
C THR A 54 4.33 16.01 -1.28
N PHE A 55 4.56 14.75 -1.65
CA PHE A 55 5.90 14.20 -1.78
C PHE A 55 6.37 14.13 -3.24
N SER A 56 7.67 14.36 -3.45
CA SER A 56 8.27 14.19 -4.78
C SER A 56 8.18 12.73 -5.26
N PRO A 57 7.79 12.49 -6.51
CA PRO A 57 7.74 11.14 -7.09
C PRO A 57 9.12 10.48 -7.22
N GLU A 58 10.20 11.23 -7.01
CA GLU A 58 11.55 10.67 -6.90
C GLU A 58 11.78 9.93 -5.59
N HIS A 59 11.06 10.31 -4.53
CA HIS A 59 11.22 9.76 -3.19
C HIS A 59 10.07 8.88 -2.71
N VAL A 60 8.85 9.19 -3.15
CA VAL A 60 7.64 8.47 -2.71
C VAL A 60 6.82 8.06 -3.93
N ALA A 61 6.46 6.81 -4.00
CA ALA A 61 5.51 6.28 -4.96
C ALA A 61 4.20 5.91 -4.25
N VAL A 62 3.08 6.16 -4.91
CA VAL A 62 1.76 5.76 -4.45
C VAL A 62 1.17 4.78 -5.45
N ILE A 63 0.61 3.68 -4.97
CA ILE A 63 -0.24 2.78 -5.75
C ILE A 63 -1.53 2.47 -5.01
N GLY A 64 -2.59 2.24 -5.76
CA GLY A 64 -3.83 1.66 -5.26
C GLY A 64 -3.86 0.16 -5.49
N LEU A 65 -4.45 -0.58 -4.58
CA LEU A 65 -4.76 -2.00 -4.74
C LEU A 65 -6.27 -2.18 -4.58
N HIS A 66 -6.97 -2.40 -5.69
CA HIS A 66 -8.41 -2.69 -5.67
C HIS A 66 -8.61 -4.15 -5.28
N THR A 67 -8.82 -4.40 -3.99
CA THR A 67 -8.91 -5.73 -3.39
C THR A 67 -10.37 -6.05 -3.05
N VAL A 68 -11.05 -6.78 -3.95
CA VAL A 68 -12.48 -7.06 -3.86
C VAL A 68 -12.72 -8.40 -3.17
N PHE A 69 -13.42 -8.37 -2.04
CA PHE A 69 -13.81 -9.55 -1.27
C PHE A 69 -15.33 -9.63 -0.99
N GLU A 70 -16.08 -8.64 -1.47
CA GLU A 70 -17.55 -8.59 -1.42
C GLU A 70 -18.10 -7.84 -2.64
N HIS A 71 -19.38 -7.99 -2.95
CA HIS A 71 -20.04 -7.29 -4.07
C HIS A 71 -19.29 -7.37 -5.42
N HIS A 72 -18.75 -8.54 -5.75
CA HIS A 72 -17.88 -8.76 -6.92
C HIS A 72 -18.51 -8.29 -8.22
N ASP A 73 -19.81 -8.54 -8.44
CA ASP A 73 -20.53 -8.18 -9.66
C ASP A 73 -20.66 -6.66 -9.85
N ALA A 74 -20.63 -5.89 -8.76
CA ALA A 74 -20.70 -4.43 -8.81
C ALA A 74 -19.31 -3.77 -8.93
N MET A 75 -18.26 -4.45 -8.51
CA MET A 75 -16.87 -3.92 -8.45
C MET A 75 -15.97 -4.59 -9.49
N THR A 76 -16.42 -4.59 -10.73
CA THR A 76 -15.66 -5.16 -11.87
C THR A 76 -14.55 -4.21 -12.34
N PRO A 77 -13.56 -4.70 -13.12
CA PRO A 77 -12.57 -3.83 -13.75
C PRO A 77 -13.17 -2.72 -14.63
N VAL A 78 -14.31 -2.97 -15.28
CA VAL A 78 -15.04 -1.96 -16.07
C VAL A 78 -15.56 -0.84 -15.17
N SER A 79 -16.19 -1.20 -14.06
CA SER A 79 -16.66 -0.23 -13.06
C SER A 79 -15.49 0.53 -12.45
N LEU A 80 -14.36 -0.16 -12.19
CA LEU A 80 -13.15 0.47 -11.66
C LEU A 80 -12.59 1.52 -12.62
N ALA A 81 -12.54 1.27 -13.92
CA ALA A 81 -12.07 2.26 -14.90
C ALA A 81 -12.88 3.55 -14.83
N ALA A 82 -14.22 3.46 -14.77
CA ALA A 82 -15.10 4.62 -14.60
C ALA A 82 -14.87 5.32 -13.27
N PHE A 83 -14.76 4.56 -12.19
CA PHE A 83 -14.49 5.08 -10.85
C PHE A 83 -13.18 5.87 -10.79
N LEU A 84 -12.08 5.32 -11.33
CA LEU A 84 -10.78 5.99 -11.33
C LEU A 84 -10.83 7.32 -12.09
N HIS A 85 -11.58 7.37 -13.20
CA HIS A 85 -11.80 8.59 -13.97
C HIS A 85 -12.58 9.64 -13.17
N GLU A 86 -13.73 9.26 -12.59
CA GLU A 86 -14.60 10.19 -11.88
C GLU A 86 -13.94 10.74 -10.60
N TYR A 87 -13.21 9.91 -9.87
CA TYR A 87 -12.48 10.32 -8.66
C TYR A 87 -11.11 10.92 -8.95
N ARG A 88 -10.74 11.07 -10.24
CA ARG A 88 -9.46 11.66 -10.70
C ARG A 88 -8.24 10.99 -10.04
N ILE A 89 -8.30 9.67 -9.94
CA ILE A 89 -7.19 8.87 -9.43
C ILE A 89 -6.18 8.69 -10.57
N THR A 90 -4.98 9.22 -10.40
CA THR A 90 -3.93 9.24 -11.42
C THR A 90 -2.75 8.34 -11.13
N PHE A 91 -2.58 7.89 -9.88
CA PHE A 91 -1.57 6.90 -9.53
C PHE A 91 -1.95 5.52 -10.07
N PRO A 92 -0.96 4.62 -10.28
CA PRO A 92 -1.22 3.26 -10.72
C PRO A 92 -2.15 2.52 -9.76
N VAL A 93 -3.10 1.76 -10.31
CA VAL A 93 -4.03 0.93 -9.54
C VAL A 93 -4.01 -0.48 -10.08
N GLY A 94 -3.69 -1.45 -9.22
CA GLY A 94 -3.75 -2.87 -9.52
C GLY A 94 -5.06 -3.50 -9.04
N VAL A 95 -5.62 -4.40 -9.83
CA VAL A 95 -6.71 -5.28 -9.44
C VAL A 95 -6.11 -6.50 -8.77
N ASP A 96 -6.35 -6.68 -7.47
CA ASP A 96 -5.84 -7.82 -6.71
C ASP A 96 -6.37 -9.13 -7.30
N ALA A 97 -5.50 -10.07 -7.57
CA ALA A 97 -5.87 -11.33 -8.21
C ALA A 97 -6.74 -12.18 -7.30
N ALA A 98 -7.79 -12.75 -7.86
CA ALA A 98 -8.66 -13.70 -7.15
C ALA A 98 -7.86 -14.92 -6.67
N SER A 99 -8.22 -15.46 -5.52
CA SER A 99 -7.69 -16.72 -5.01
C SER A 99 -8.76 -17.81 -5.03
N GLU A 100 -8.44 -18.99 -4.54
CA GLU A 100 -9.39 -20.09 -4.33
C GLU A 100 -10.32 -19.86 -3.13
N THR A 101 -10.04 -18.81 -2.35
CA THR A 101 -10.83 -18.37 -1.19
C THR A 101 -11.50 -17.03 -1.48
N ASP A 102 -12.37 -16.57 -0.59
CA ASP A 102 -13.05 -15.27 -0.74
C ASP A 102 -12.10 -14.07 -0.67
N LEU A 103 -10.90 -14.24 -0.11
CA LEU A 103 -9.92 -13.16 0.02
C LEU A 103 -8.95 -13.14 -1.16
N PRO A 104 -8.74 -11.98 -1.82
CA PRO A 104 -7.75 -11.80 -2.90
C PRO A 104 -6.33 -12.14 -2.48
N LYS A 105 -5.48 -12.48 -3.44
CA LYS A 105 -4.14 -13.04 -3.18
C LYS A 105 -3.20 -12.08 -2.47
N THR A 106 -3.14 -10.81 -2.89
CA THR A 106 -2.28 -9.82 -2.25
C THR A 106 -2.80 -9.45 -0.87
N MET A 107 -4.12 -9.27 -0.74
CA MET A 107 -4.78 -9.04 0.54
C MET A 107 -4.40 -10.12 1.56
N LYS A 108 -4.46 -11.40 1.15
CA LYS A 108 -4.08 -12.55 1.98
C LYS A 108 -2.59 -12.54 2.32
N ALA A 109 -1.72 -12.27 1.35
CA ALA A 109 -0.27 -12.25 1.56
C ALA A 109 0.17 -11.19 2.57
N TYR A 110 -0.49 -10.03 2.58
CA TYR A 110 -0.26 -8.94 3.52
C TYR A 110 -1.06 -9.07 4.82
N GLN A 111 -1.87 -10.12 4.97
CA GLN A 111 -2.74 -10.36 6.14
C GLN A 111 -3.66 -9.16 6.45
N MET A 112 -4.19 -8.53 5.40
CA MET A 112 -5.11 -7.40 5.56
C MET A 112 -6.44 -7.90 6.15
N ARG A 113 -7.00 -7.11 7.07
CA ARG A 113 -8.26 -7.45 7.76
C ARG A 113 -9.50 -6.89 7.07
N GLY A 114 -9.30 -6.00 6.11
CA GLY A 114 -10.36 -5.29 5.39
C GLY A 114 -9.81 -4.05 4.71
N THR A 115 -10.70 -3.18 4.28
CA THR A 115 -10.39 -1.89 3.64
C THR A 115 -11.06 -0.72 4.39
N PRO A 116 -10.45 0.47 4.39
CA PRO A 116 -9.15 0.79 3.84
C PRO A 116 -8.00 0.14 4.62
N SER A 117 -6.95 -0.27 3.93
CA SER A 117 -5.68 -0.68 4.54
C SER A 117 -4.54 0.04 3.84
N LEU A 118 -3.72 0.73 4.62
CA LEU A 118 -2.59 1.50 4.12
C LEU A 118 -1.28 0.83 4.55
N ILE A 119 -0.40 0.61 3.60
CA ILE A 119 0.86 -0.10 3.79
C ILE A 119 2.01 0.81 3.39
N LEU A 120 3.05 0.85 4.23
CA LEU A 120 4.31 1.53 3.94
C LEU A 120 5.42 0.51 3.74
N ILE A 121 6.15 0.67 2.64
CA ILE A 121 7.32 -0.12 2.29
C ILE A 121 8.50 0.84 2.10
N ASP A 122 9.63 0.52 2.72
CA ASP A 122 10.83 1.36 2.65
C ASP A 122 11.60 1.21 1.31
N LYS A 123 12.62 2.06 1.13
CA LYS A 123 13.49 2.09 -0.04
C LYS A 123 14.16 0.75 -0.36
N SER A 124 14.32 -0.10 0.64
CA SER A 124 14.91 -1.44 0.54
C SER A 124 13.86 -2.54 0.31
N GLY A 125 12.58 -2.18 0.18
CA GLY A 125 11.48 -3.11 -0.05
C GLY A 125 11.04 -3.87 1.20
N ASN A 126 11.27 -3.34 2.39
CA ASN A 126 10.78 -3.93 3.62
C ASN A 126 9.44 -3.32 4.02
N LEU A 127 8.54 -4.15 4.49
CA LEU A 127 7.28 -3.73 5.11
C LEU A 127 7.59 -3.02 6.44
N ARG A 128 7.16 -1.76 6.57
CA ARG A 128 7.44 -0.91 7.71
C ARG A 128 6.21 -0.60 8.55
N ALA A 129 5.07 -0.41 7.91
CA ALA A 129 3.80 -0.17 8.59
C ALA A 129 2.64 -0.80 7.83
N HIS A 130 1.60 -1.16 8.58
CA HIS A 130 0.31 -1.62 8.08
C HIS A 130 -0.78 -1.02 8.96
N HIS A 131 -1.46 -0.01 8.44
CA HIS A 131 -2.60 0.64 9.09
C HIS A 131 -3.90 0.07 8.55
N PHE A 132 -4.89 -0.09 9.42
CA PHE A 132 -6.24 -0.51 9.05
C PHE A 132 -7.26 0.51 9.53
N GLY A 133 -8.12 0.96 8.63
CA GLY A 133 -9.11 1.98 8.91
C GLY A 133 -8.57 3.40 8.71
N ASP A 134 -9.12 4.35 9.47
CA ASP A 134 -8.73 5.76 9.38
C ASP A 134 -7.35 6.02 9.97
N VAL A 135 -6.54 6.79 9.25
CA VAL A 135 -5.17 7.16 9.64
C VAL A 135 -5.06 8.68 9.63
N SER A 136 -4.47 9.24 10.66
CA SER A 136 -4.21 10.68 10.72
C SER A 136 -3.23 11.11 9.63
N ASP A 137 -3.61 12.12 8.83
CA ASP A 137 -2.78 12.71 7.76
C ASP A 137 -1.41 13.14 8.29
N MET A 138 -1.37 13.78 9.48
CA MET A 138 -0.12 14.24 10.08
C MET A 138 0.78 13.09 10.53
N ALA A 139 0.20 12.05 11.11
CA ALA A 139 0.95 10.87 11.54
C ALA A 139 1.56 10.14 10.33
N LEU A 140 0.75 9.91 9.28
CA LEU A 140 1.21 9.30 8.05
C LEU A 140 2.30 10.13 7.37
N GLY A 141 2.11 11.45 7.28
CA GLY A 141 3.11 12.37 6.72
C GLY A 141 4.45 12.29 7.45
N ALA A 142 4.43 12.23 8.79
CA ALA A 142 5.63 12.07 9.60
C ALA A 142 6.30 10.70 9.39
N GLU A 143 5.53 9.60 9.32
CA GLU A 143 6.07 8.26 9.04
C GLU A 143 6.75 8.21 7.67
N ILE A 144 6.10 8.72 6.62
CA ILE A 144 6.66 8.77 5.27
C ILE A 144 7.93 9.63 5.25
N ALA A 145 7.92 10.81 5.86
CA ALA A 145 9.07 11.70 5.90
C ALA A 145 10.28 11.05 6.60
N ASN A 146 10.05 10.33 7.69
CA ASN A 146 11.08 9.56 8.37
C ASN A 146 11.67 8.47 7.47
N LEU A 147 10.84 7.69 6.77
CA LEU A 147 11.29 6.67 5.83
C LEU A 147 12.08 7.25 4.64
N VAL A 148 11.68 8.42 4.16
CA VAL A 148 12.41 9.16 3.11
C VAL A 148 13.78 9.62 3.61
N ALA A 149 13.87 10.07 4.86
CA ALA A 149 15.12 10.53 5.48
C ALA A 149 16.08 9.39 5.87
N GLU A 150 15.58 8.16 6.04
CA GLU A 150 16.44 7.01 6.37
C GLU A 150 17.49 6.77 5.28
N SER A 151 18.77 6.66 5.70
CA SER A 151 19.81 6.15 4.80
C SER A 151 19.75 4.62 4.73
N PRO A 152 20.18 3.99 3.61
CA PRO A 152 20.23 2.53 3.50
C PRO A 152 21.01 1.84 4.64
N GLU A 153 22.00 2.52 5.20
CA GLU A 153 22.82 2.02 6.31
C GLU A 153 22.08 1.97 7.66
N ASN A 154 21.08 2.84 7.86
CA ASN A 154 20.30 2.86 9.09
C ASN A 154 19.22 1.79 9.13
N ALA A 155 18.71 1.33 7.99
CA ALA A 155 17.73 0.24 7.91
C ALA A 155 18.29 -1.08 8.51
N VAL A 156 19.59 -1.32 8.42
CA VAL A 156 20.25 -2.51 8.98
C VAL A 156 20.35 -2.43 10.51
N LYS A 157 20.48 -1.24 11.09
CA LYS A 157 20.62 -1.07 12.56
C LYS A 157 19.34 -1.41 13.34
N TYR A 158 18.17 -1.18 12.76
CA TYR A 158 16.90 -1.50 13.42
C TYR A 158 16.59 -3.01 13.45
N LEU A 159 17.10 -3.76 12.48
CA LEU A 159 16.94 -5.23 12.45
C LEU A 159 17.84 -5.94 13.48
N THR A 160 18.97 -5.31 13.86
CA THR A 160 19.89 -5.88 14.87
C THR A 160 19.53 -5.51 16.30
N ALA A 161 18.75 -4.45 16.53
CA ALA A 161 18.33 -4.02 17.87
C ALA A 161 17.12 -4.80 18.42
N SER A 162 16.30 -5.39 17.56
CA SER A 162 15.16 -6.21 17.97
C SER A 162 15.54 -7.64 18.39
N ASP A 163 16.76 -8.08 18.08
CA ASP A 163 17.25 -9.44 18.41
C ASP A 163 18.01 -9.52 19.75
N VAL A 164 18.18 -8.41 20.47
CA VAL A 164 18.98 -8.36 21.72
C VAL A 164 18.11 -8.36 22.99
N GLY A 165 16.80 -8.59 22.88
CA GLY A 165 15.83 -8.49 23.98
C GLY A 165 15.40 -9.82 24.61
N SER A 166 16.22 -10.88 24.65
CA SER A 166 15.85 -12.10 25.39
C SER A 166 17.06 -12.73 26.09
N ARG A 167 17.50 -12.12 27.17
CA ARG A 167 18.22 -12.78 28.28
C ARG A 167 18.06 -11.96 29.54
N CYS A 168 17.05 -12.27 30.33
CA CYS A 168 17.13 -12.13 31.78
C CYS A 168 17.12 -13.54 32.35
N GLU A 169 18.29 -14.01 32.74
CA GLU A 169 18.46 -15.14 33.63
C GLU A 169 18.53 -14.65 35.08
N ALA A 170 17.94 -15.46 35.94
CA ALA A 170 17.98 -15.60 37.39
C ALA A 170 17.05 -14.75 38.21
#